data_6c226aba6af584909d0bee062bd400f6
#
_entry.id   6c226aba6af584909d0bee062bd400f6
#
_cell.length_a   1.000
_cell.length_b   1.000
_cell.length_c   1.000
_cell.angle_alpha   90.00
_cell.angle_beta   90.00
_cell.angle_gamma   90.00
#
_symmetry.space_group_name_H-M   'P 1'
#
loop_
_entity.id
_entity.type
_entity.pdbx_description
1 polymer ?
#
loop_
_entity_poly.entity_id
_entity_poly.type
_entity_poly.pdbx_seq_one_letter_code
_entity_poly.pdbx_strand_id
1 'polypeptide(L)'
;MIIATADFQHAQHGVAAVRAGKDAYIEKPLAHTMSDAQNIRRAVLETGKVVQVGTQRRSAANYQRAKDFIASGEFGDIVSVEMTWNVNQPGRWRRPALVEKLREEDTDWKLFLGNLPFEAFDPRKYIEYRLFWPYSSGIPDQWMVHQIDTVHWFTGLPHPRSVTANGGIYLWRDGRKNWDTMTAVFDYGPLNDATKGFQVVYSSRQTNSAGDVKELYHSNGGTLDLDKNLITGEGGLEESYGKAMGMKANQLRSRALLEKSGGVDSGAHAGVDEATSGNVRNWMECVRSRKMPNAHIEAGYSHSVALCMTIAAIQSGERVTFDDAKQQVVAGGALWPRL
;
A
#
# COMPACT_ATOMS: atom_id res chain seq x y z
N MET A 1 -17.88 -8.57 -10.17
CA MET A 1 -17.63 -9.50 -9.04
C MET A 1 -16.90 -8.73 -7.95
N ILE A 2 -17.16 -8.99 -6.67
CA ILE A 2 -16.37 -8.40 -5.56
C ILE A 2 -15.57 -9.53 -4.92
N ILE A 3 -14.26 -9.31 -4.74
CA ILE A 3 -13.30 -10.26 -4.18
C ILE A 3 -12.71 -9.62 -2.93
N ALA A 4 -13.02 -10.19 -1.76
CA ALA A 4 -12.58 -9.75 -0.44
C ALA A 4 -12.24 -10.99 0.44
N THR A 5 -11.47 -11.89 -0.13
CA THR A 5 -11.00 -13.14 0.47
C THR A 5 -9.75 -12.90 1.34
N ALA A 6 -8.99 -13.93 1.65
CA ALA A 6 -7.69 -13.76 2.28
C ALA A 6 -6.68 -13.15 1.28
N ASP A 7 -5.70 -12.40 1.79
CA ASP A 7 -4.77 -11.58 1.00
C ASP A 7 -4.12 -12.35 -0.17
N PHE A 8 -3.62 -13.55 0.09
CA PHE A 8 -2.95 -14.39 -0.90
C PHE A 8 -3.86 -14.93 -2.01
N GLN A 9 -5.18 -14.85 -1.83
CA GLN A 9 -6.17 -15.38 -2.80
C GLN A 9 -6.66 -14.32 -3.78
N HIS A 10 -6.45 -13.03 -3.51
CA HIS A 10 -7.02 -11.93 -4.30
C HIS A 10 -6.72 -12.05 -5.78
N ALA A 11 -5.45 -12.21 -6.15
CA ALA A 11 -5.03 -12.31 -7.54
C ALA A 11 -5.58 -13.57 -8.23
N GLN A 12 -5.59 -14.72 -7.54
CA GLN A 12 -6.07 -15.98 -8.09
C GLN A 12 -7.55 -15.90 -8.45
N HIS A 13 -8.37 -15.40 -7.53
CA HIS A 13 -9.78 -15.17 -7.76
C HIS A 13 -10.03 -14.08 -8.81
N GLY A 14 -9.18 -13.04 -8.83
CA GLY A 14 -9.19 -12.01 -9.85
C GLY A 14 -9.00 -12.59 -11.25
N VAL A 15 -7.98 -13.43 -11.44
CA VAL A 15 -7.71 -14.13 -12.72
C VAL A 15 -8.89 -14.96 -13.14
N ALA A 16 -9.45 -15.78 -12.23
CA ALA A 16 -10.62 -16.60 -12.53
C ALA A 16 -11.84 -15.75 -12.94
N ALA A 17 -12.09 -14.64 -12.23
CA ALA A 17 -13.20 -13.75 -12.52
C ALA A 17 -13.09 -13.11 -13.92
N VAL A 18 -11.93 -12.50 -14.25
CA VAL A 18 -11.79 -11.80 -15.53
C VAL A 18 -11.78 -12.75 -16.71
N ARG A 19 -11.19 -13.94 -16.57
CA ARG A 19 -11.23 -14.99 -17.58
C ARG A 19 -12.65 -15.58 -17.79
N ALA A 20 -13.47 -15.57 -16.73
CA ALA A 20 -14.90 -15.87 -16.82
C ALA A 20 -15.75 -14.69 -17.37
N GLY A 21 -15.11 -13.66 -17.90
CA GLY A 21 -15.77 -12.52 -18.54
C GLY A 21 -16.36 -11.50 -17.57
N LYS A 22 -15.99 -11.51 -16.28
CA LYS A 22 -16.52 -10.61 -15.26
C LYS A 22 -15.61 -9.42 -15.02
N ASP A 23 -16.19 -8.23 -14.86
CA ASP A 23 -15.51 -7.10 -14.25
C ASP A 23 -15.37 -7.36 -12.73
N ALA A 24 -14.30 -6.85 -12.11
CA ALA A 24 -14.02 -7.17 -10.71
C ALA A 24 -13.60 -5.95 -9.88
N TYR A 25 -14.08 -5.92 -8.64
CA TYR A 25 -13.50 -5.15 -7.55
C TYR A 25 -12.70 -6.13 -6.69
N ILE A 26 -11.42 -5.86 -6.51
CA ILE A 26 -10.50 -6.74 -5.78
C ILE A 26 -9.97 -5.98 -4.58
N GLU A 27 -10.15 -6.52 -3.38
CA GLU A 27 -9.56 -5.91 -2.20
C GLU A 27 -8.03 -5.87 -2.25
N LYS A 28 -7.46 -4.91 -1.52
CA LYS A 28 -6.01 -4.79 -1.33
C LYS A 28 -5.50 -5.83 -0.31
N PRO A 29 -4.26 -6.28 -0.43
CA PRO A 29 -3.33 -6.05 -1.55
C PRO A 29 -3.81 -6.78 -2.81
N LEU A 30 -3.47 -6.25 -3.98
CA LEU A 30 -3.78 -6.97 -5.22
C LEU A 30 -3.07 -8.32 -5.26
N ALA A 31 -1.79 -8.32 -4.89
CA ALA A 31 -0.95 -9.51 -4.74
C ALA A 31 0.25 -9.20 -3.82
N HIS A 32 0.82 -10.22 -3.19
CA HIS A 32 2.06 -10.12 -2.41
C HIS A 32 3.16 -11.07 -2.90
N THR A 33 2.97 -11.65 -4.07
CA THR A 33 4.01 -12.32 -4.85
C THR A 33 4.09 -11.72 -6.25
N MET A 34 5.29 -11.69 -6.84
CA MET A 34 5.45 -11.15 -8.20
C MET A 34 4.74 -12.02 -9.23
N SER A 35 4.69 -13.33 -9.01
CA SER A 35 3.99 -14.27 -9.89
C SER A 35 2.50 -13.94 -9.98
N ASP A 36 1.86 -13.74 -8.83
CA ASP A 36 0.42 -13.41 -8.78
C ASP A 36 0.14 -12.03 -9.34
N ALA A 37 0.98 -11.03 -9.01
CA ALA A 37 0.86 -9.67 -9.55
C ALA A 37 0.93 -9.67 -11.09
N GLN A 38 1.89 -10.39 -11.66
CA GLN A 38 2.03 -10.53 -13.12
C GLN A 38 0.87 -11.28 -13.76
N ASN A 39 0.40 -12.35 -13.11
CA ASN A 39 -0.69 -13.17 -13.62
C ASN A 39 -2.01 -12.40 -13.70
N ILE A 40 -2.38 -11.70 -12.63
CA ILE A 40 -3.63 -10.92 -12.64
C ILE A 40 -3.53 -9.72 -13.59
N ARG A 41 -2.39 -9.00 -13.62
CA ARG A 41 -2.16 -7.90 -14.56
C ARG A 41 -2.35 -8.37 -16.00
N ARG A 42 -1.67 -9.45 -16.39
CA ARG A 42 -1.77 -10.05 -17.72
C ARG A 42 -3.21 -10.45 -18.05
N ALA A 43 -3.91 -11.16 -17.18
CA ALA A 43 -5.27 -11.59 -17.39
C ALA A 43 -6.24 -10.41 -17.61
N VAL A 44 -6.07 -9.31 -16.87
CA VAL A 44 -6.89 -8.11 -17.05
C VAL A 44 -6.62 -7.43 -18.39
N LEU A 45 -5.34 -7.30 -18.78
CA LEU A 45 -4.96 -6.70 -20.06
C LEU A 45 -5.46 -7.54 -21.26
N GLU A 46 -5.35 -8.87 -21.18
CA GLU A 46 -5.83 -9.81 -22.22
C GLU A 46 -7.35 -9.79 -22.37
N THR A 47 -8.09 -9.66 -21.27
CA THR A 47 -9.55 -9.74 -21.28
C THR A 47 -10.24 -8.39 -21.45
N GLY A 48 -9.53 -7.27 -21.25
CA GLY A 48 -10.10 -5.91 -21.29
C GLY A 48 -11.18 -5.65 -20.24
N LYS A 49 -11.18 -6.42 -19.13
CA LYS A 49 -12.16 -6.24 -18.06
C LYS A 49 -11.84 -5.05 -17.18
N VAL A 50 -12.87 -4.41 -16.67
CA VAL A 50 -12.75 -3.30 -15.74
C VAL A 50 -12.45 -3.85 -14.34
N VAL A 51 -11.22 -3.64 -13.89
CA VAL A 51 -10.78 -4.06 -12.56
C VAL A 51 -10.40 -2.85 -11.74
N GLN A 52 -10.95 -2.74 -10.53
CA GLN A 52 -10.57 -1.77 -9.52
C GLN A 52 -10.03 -2.47 -8.28
N VAL A 53 -8.94 -1.94 -7.74
CA VAL A 53 -8.33 -2.42 -6.50
C VAL A 53 -8.81 -1.59 -5.32
N GLY A 54 -8.89 -2.20 -4.13
CA GLY A 54 -9.40 -1.60 -2.90
C GLY A 54 -8.44 -0.58 -2.26
N THR A 55 -7.70 0.20 -3.06
CA THR A 55 -6.90 1.34 -2.57
C THR A 55 -7.74 2.61 -2.63
N GLN A 56 -8.68 2.72 -1.71
CA GLN A 56 -9.76 3.70 -1.72
C GLN A 56 -9.31 5.17 -1.61
N ARG A 57 -8.10 5.44 -1.12
CA ARG A 57 -7.53 6.80 -1.05
C ARG A 57 -7.55 7.51 -2.41
N ARG A 58 -7.41 6.77 -3.51
CA ARG A 58 -7.52 7.30 -4.87
C ARG A 58 -8.90 7.89 -5.22
N SER A 59 -9.92 7.57 -4.42
CA SER A 59 -11.29 8.10 -4.57
C SER A 59 -11.67 9.10 -3.48
N ALA A 60 -10.76 9.42 -2.55
CA ALA A 60 -10.98 10.41 -1.50
C ALA A 60 -10.66 11.83 -2.00
N ALA A 61 -11.53 12.78 -1.71
CA ALA A 61 -11.44 14.14 -2.24
C ALA A 61 -10.15 14.88 -1.85
N ASN A 62 -9.69 14.71 -0.60
CA ASN A 62 -8.44 15.31 -0.14
C ASN A 62 -7.22 14.74 -0.88
N TYR A 63 -7.17 13.43 -1.13
CA TYR A 63 -6.09 12.79 -1.88
C TYR A 63 -6.10 13.20 -3.36
N GLN A 64 -7.30 13.33 -3.97
CA GLN A 64 -7.42 13.85 -5.34
C GLN A 64 -6.89 15.28 -5.42
N ARG A 65 -7.29 16.13 -4.46
CA ARG A 65 -6.80 17.51 -4.39
C ARG A 65 -5.29 17.60 -4.16
N ALA A 66 -4.73 16.72 -3.31
CA ALA A 66 -3.30 16.62 -3.08
C ALA A 66 -2.54 16.26 -4.35
N LYS A 67 -3.04 15.27 -5.10
CA LYS A 67 -2.49 14.89 -6.40
C LYS A 67 -2.47 16.07 -7.37
N ASP A 68 -3.57 16.79 -7.49
CA ASP A 68 -3.68 17.96 -8.38
C ASP A 68 -2.70 19.07 -7.95
N PHE A 69 -2.56 19.31 -6.65
CA PHE A 69 -1.64 20.27 -6.09
C PHE A 69 -0.17 19.93 -6.38
N ILE A 70 0.22 18.65 -6.18
CA ILE A 70 1.58 18.19 -6.52
C ILE A 70 1.80 18.27 -8.04
N ALA A 71 0.83 17.83 -8.84
CA ALA A 71 0.93 17.85 -10.29
C ALA A 71 0.99 19.28 -10.89
N SER A 72 0.46 20.30 -10.20
CA SER A 72 0.58 21.70 -10.63
C SER A 72 2.01 22.26 -10.57
N GLY A 73 2.92 21.57 -9.85
CA GLY A 73 4.27 22.03 -9.59
C GLY A 73 4.39 23.09 -8.48
N GLU A 74 3.28 23.58 -7.93
CA GLU A 74 3.27 24.59 -6.86
C GLU A 74 3.92 24.04 -5.58
N PHE A 75 3.77 22.74 -5.31
CA PHE A 75 4.40 22.09 -4.15
C PHE A 75 5.93 22.07 -4.24
N GLY A 76 6.49 22.09 -5.44
CA GLY A 76 7.90 21.90 -5.71
C GLY A 76 8.31 20.42 -5.71
N ASP A 77 9.62 20.18 -5.69
CA ASP A 77 10.17 18.82 -5.71
C ASP A 77 10.02 18.16 -4.34
N ILE A 78 9.44 16.97 -4.33
CA ILE A 78 9.37 16.14 -3.11
C ILE A 78 10.80 15.72 -2.75
N VAL A 79 11.17 15.90 -1.49
CA VAL A 79 12.50 15.51 -0.94
C VAL A 79 12.39 14.36 0.05
N SER A 80 11.28 14.29 0.77
CA SER A 80 11.01 13.21 1.74
C SER A 80 9.52 12.99 1.92
N VAL A 81 9.15 11.74 2.23
CA VAL A 81 7.79 11.38 2.64
C VAL A 81 7.85 10.57 3.92
N GLU A 82 7.09 10.98 4.92
CA GLU A 82 7.00 10.29 6.21
C GLU A 82 5.60 9.69 6.37
N MET A 83 5.57 8.39 6.63
CA MET A 83 4.34 7.64 6.79
C MET A 83 4.36 6.84 8.08
N THR A 84 3.28 6.90 8.83
CA THR A 84 3.09 6.04 9.99
C THR A 84 1.71 5.39 9.98
N TRP A 85 1.64 4.20 10.56
CA TRP A 85 0.38 3.56 10.90
C TRP A 85 0.52 2.87 12.24
N ASN A 86 0.28 3.63 13.30
CA ASN A 86 0.51 3.19 14.67
C ASN A 86 -0.80 2.90 15.38
N VAL A 87 -0.91 1.71 15.94
CA VAL A 87 -2.08 1.29 16.73
C VAL A 87 -1.60 0.50 17.95
N ASN A 88 -2.33 0.61 19.06
CA ASN A 88 -2.12 -0.27 20.20
C ASN A 88 -3.30 -1.23 20.29
N GLN A 89 -3.19 -2.35 19.61
CA GLN A 89 -4.26 -3.32 19.48
C GLN A 89 -3.73 -4.75 19.71
N PRO A 90 -3.54 -5.18 20.95
CA PRO A 90 -2.97 -6.50 21.28
C PRO A 90 -3.76 -7.67 20.69
N GLY A 91 -5.06 -7.55 20.60
CA GLY A 91 -5.93 -8.55 19.99
C GLY A 91 -6.16 -8.41 18.49
N ARG A 92 -5.41 -7.52 17.81
CA ARG A 92 -5.62 -7.28 16.38
C ARG A 92 -5.47 -8.57 15.59
N TRP A 93 -6.48 -8.84 14.76
CA TRP A 93 -6.61 -10.04 13.92
C TRP A 93 -6.75 -11.36 14.70
N ARG A 94 -6.72 -11.34 16.03
CA ARG A 94 -6.99 -12.53 16.86
C ARG A 94 -8.48 -12.82 16.94
N ARG A 95 -8.81 -14.10 16.85
CA ARG A 95 -10.20 -14.61 16.96
C ARG A 95 -10.24 -15.91 17.79
N PRO A 96 -9.71 -15.89 19.04
CA PRO A 96 -9.49 -17.11 19.79
C PRO A 96 -10.77 -17.95 19.96
N ALA A 97 -11.91 -17.33 20.21
CA ALA A 97 -13.19 -18.04 20.36
C ALA A 97 -13.68 -18.75 19.08
N LEU A 98 -13.26 -18.26 17.89
CA LEU A 98 -13.55 -18.95 16.63
C LEU A 98 -12.51 -20.04 16.36
N VAL A 99 -11.24 -19.77 16.62
CA VAL A 99 -10.15 -20.73 16.47
C VAL A 99 -10.40 -21.98 17.32
N GLU A 100 -10.87 -21.82 18.56
CA GLU A 100 -11.17 -22.92 19.48
C GLU A 100 -12.30 -23.83 18.97
N LYS A 101 -13.27 -23.27 18.26
CA LYS A 101 -14.46 -24.00 17.79
C LYS A 101 -14.30 -24.58 16.39
N LEU A 102 -13.47 -23.97 15.54
CA LEU A 102 -13.35 -24.35 14.14
C LEU A 102 -12.68 -25.72 14.00
N ARG A 103 -13.28 -26.60 13.22
CA ARG A 103 -12.76 -27.93 12.86
C ARG A 103 -12.43 -27.96 11.37
N GLU A 104 -11.57 -28.88 10.93
CA GLU A 104 -11.22 -29.04 9.53
C GLU A 104 -12.45 -29.35 8.67
N GLU A 105 -13.37 -30.15 9.19
CA GLU A 105 -14.65 -30.54 8.54
C GLU A 105 -15.61 -29.37 8.28
N ASP A 106 -15.44 -28.24 9.00
CA ASP A 106 -16.20 -27.00 8.81
C ASP A 106 -15.69 -26.17 7.63
N THR A 107 -14.59 -26.60 7.00
CA THR A 107 -13.86 -25.84 5.97
C THR A 107 -13.55 -26.71 4.75
N ASP A 108 -13.33 -26.07 3.62
CA ASP A 108 -12.58 -26.69 2.52
C ASP A 108 -11.13 -26.18 2.59
N TRP A 109 -10.35 -26.77 3.51
CA TRP A 109 -8.97 -26.36 3.75
C TRP A 109 -8.10 -26.44 2.50
N LYS A 110 -8.27 -27.49 1.70
CA LYS A 110 -7.53 -27.66 0.45
C LYS A 110 -7.85 -26.56 -0.57
N LEU A 111 -9.13 -26.20 -0.69
CA LEU A 111 -9.56 -25.10 -1.55
C LEU A 111 -9.08 -23.75 -1.02
N PHE A 112 -9.09 -23.56 0.30
CA PHE A 112 -8.57 -22.33 0.93
C PHE A 112 -7.09 -22.12 0.63
N LEU A 113 -6.26 -23.17 0.68
CA LEU A 113 -4.84 -23.09 0.34
C LEU A 113 -4.59 -22.63 -1.12
N GLY A 114 -5.50 -22.92 -2.04
CA GLY A 114 -5.38 -22.53 -3.44
C GLY A 114 -4.08 -23.06 -4.05
N ASN A 115 -3.19 -22.16 -4.44
CA ASN A 115 -1.89 -22.50 -5.05
C ASN A 115 -0.75 -22.68 -4.04
N LEU A 116 -0.99 -22.50 -2.75
CA LEU A 116 0.01 -22.72 -1.72
C LEU A 116 0.32 -24.22 -1.57
N PRO A 117 1.54 -24.59 -1.17
CA PRO A 117 1.85 -25.97 -0.81
C PRO A 117 0.89 -26.51 0.25
N PHE A 118 0.51 -27.78 0.10
CA PHE A 118 -0.36 -28.40 1.10
C PHE A 118 0.34 -28.49 2.45
N GLU A 119 -0.35 -28.09 3.50
CA GLU A 119 0.02 -28.28 4.90
C GLU A 119 -1.20 -28.74 5.72
N ALA A 120 -0.95 -29.32 6.89
CA ALA A 120 -2.02 -29.75 7.79
C ALA A 120 -2.90 -28.55 8.21
N PHE A 121 -4.19 -28.82 8.42
CA PHE A 121 -5.14 -27.82 8.86
C PHE A 121 -4.70 -27.14 10.17
N ASP A 122 -4.73 -25.83 10.16
CA ASP A 122 -4.52 -24.98 11.33
C ASP A 122 -5.62 -23.93 11.37
N PRO A 123 -6.53 -23.98 12.36
CA PRO A 123 -7.65 -23.04 12.46
C PRO A 123 -7.18 -21.58 12.59
N ARG A 124 -5.97 -21.34 13.14
CA ARG A 124 -5.40 -20.00 13.20
C ARG A 124 -5.03 -19.48 11.83
N LYS A 125 -4.41 -20.31 11.02
CA LYS A 125 -4.04 -19.94 9.63
C LYS A 125 -5.27 -19.67 8.77
N TYR A 126 -6.40 -20.29 9.07
CA TYR A 126 -7.66 -20.04 8.39
C TYR A 126 -8.33 -18.72 8.87
N ILE A 127 -8.52 -18.54 10.17
CA ILE A 127 -9.27 -17.40 10.72
C ILE A 127 -8.38 -16.18 11.02
N GLU A 128 -7.15 -16.41 11.47
CA GLU A 128 -6.17 -15.39 11.85
C GLU A 128 -5.06 -15.25 10.82
N TYR A 129 -5.32 -15.53 9.53
CA TYR A 129 -4.34 -15.63 8.45
C TYR A 129 -3.38 -14.42 8.35
N ARG A 130 -3.84 -13.23 8.73
CA ARG A 130 -3.03 -12.00 8.74
C ARG A 130 -1.81 -12.06 9.66
N LEU A 131 -1.78 -13.01 10.56
CA LEU A 131 -0.66 -13.24 11.49
C LEU A 131 0.43 -14.15 10.91
N PHE A 132 0.20 -14.76 9.76
CA PHE A 132 1.04 -15.84 9.23
C PHE A 132 1.41 -15.62 7.76
N TRP A 133 2.71 -15.62 7.47
CA TRP A 133 3.22 -15.82 6.12
C TRP A 133 3.07 -17.31 5.74
N PRO A 134 2.70 -17.67 4.50
CA PRO A 134 2.49 -16.82 3.32
C PRO A 134 1.03 -16.38 3.10
N TYR A 135 0.14 -16.52 4.07
CA TYR A 135 -1.27 -16.12 3.94
C TYR A 135 -1.46 -14.61 3.90
N SER A 136 -0.57 -13.89 4.56
CA SER A 136 -0.43 -12.44 4.59
C SER A 136 0.97 -12.05 5.03
N SER A 137 1.44 -10.87 4.66
CA SER A 137 2.66 -10.27 5.21
C SER A 137 2.39 -9.40 6.45
N GLY A 138 1.15 -9.35 6.92
CA GLY A 138 0.76 -8.54 8.08
C GLY A 138 0.77 -7.04 7.80
N ILE A 139 1.62 -6.26 8.47
CA ILE A 139 1.69 -4.80 8.34
C ILE A 139 1.83 -4.33 6.87
N PRO A 140 2.73 -4.89 6.05
CA PRO A 140 2.84 -4.48 4.65
C PRO A 140 1.54 -4.64 3.87
N ASP A 141 0.90 -5.79 3.92
CA ASP A 141 -0.36 -6.08 3.20
C ASP A 141 -1.54 -5.27 3.74
N GLN A 142 -1.59 -5.05 5.05
CA GLN A 142 -2.78 -4.50 5.67
C GLN A 142 -2.79 -2.97 5.68
N TRP A 143 -1.63 -2.31 5.87
CA TRP A 143 -1.56 -0.88 6.11
C TRP A 143 -0.62 -0.15 5.16
N MET A 144 0.63 -0.62 5.01
CA MET A 144 1.62 0.05 4.16
C MET A 144 1.12 0.23 2.72
N VAL A 145 0.44 -0.76 2.17
CA VAL A 145 -0.07 -0.75 0.80
C VAL A 145 -0.95 0.47 0.50
N HIS A 146 -1.75 0.94 1.47
CA HIS A 146 -2.59 2.14 1.29
C HIS A 146 -1.78 3.42 1.11
N GLN A 147 -0.66 3.54 1.84
CA GLN A 147 0.16 4.74 1.84
C GLN A 147 1.20 4.71 0.71
N ILE A 148 1.81 3.56 0.44
CA ILE A 148 2.76 3.47 -0.67
C ILE A 148 2.09 3.64 -2.04
N ASP A 149 0.83 3.25 -2.17
CA ASP A 149 0.03 3.46 -3.38
C ASP A 149 -0.14 4.95 -3.71
N THR A 150 -0.26 5.82 -2.70
CA THR A 150 -0.37 7.26 -2.91
C THR A 150 0.94 7.88 -3.42
N VAL A 151 2.10 7.37 -3.00
CA VAL A 151 3.40 7.80 -3.55
C VAL A 151 3.45 7.55 -5.05
N HIS A 152 3.11 6.34 -5.49
CA HIS A 152 3.07 6.01 -6.93
C HIS A 152 2.08 6.90 -7.69
N TRP A 153 0.92 7.15 -7.11
CA TRP A 153 -0.12 7.95 -7.75
C TRP A 153 0.24 9.43 -7.88
N PHE A 154 0.85 10.01 -6.84
CA PHE A 154 1.21 11.44 -6.84
C PHE A 154 2.41 11.73 -7.71
N THR A 155 3.36 10.82 -7.77
CA THR A 155 4.63 11.01 -8.49
C THR A 155 4.64 10.41 -9.89
N GLY A 156 3.73 9.48 -10.19
CA GLY A 156 3.75 8.70 -11.42
C GLY A 156 4.87 7.66 -11.50
N LEU A 157 5.66 7.47 -10.44
CA LEU A 157 6.74 6.49 -10.40
C LEU A 157 6.17 5.07 -10.23
N PRO A 158 6.63 4.07 -11.02
CA PRO A 158 6.04 2.74 -11.02
C PRO A 158 6.40 1.91 -9.78
N HIS A 159 7.58 2.12 -9.21
CA HIS A 159 8.09 1.42 -8.02
C HIS A 159 9.30 2.16 -7.42
N PRO A 160 9.73 1.83 -6.19
CA PRO A 160 10.98 2.35 -5.63
C PRO A 160 12.20 1.76 -6.35
N ARG A 161 13.30 2.51 -6.39
CA ARG A 161 14.60 2.01 -6.87
C ARG A 161 15.18 0.97 -5.93
N SER A 162 14.97 1.17 -4.62
CA SER A 162 15.37 0.18 -3.60
C SER A 162 14.56 0.31 -2.33
N VAL A 163 14.56 -0.78 -1.55
CA VAL A 163 13.91 -0.89 -0.23
C VAL A 163 14.86 -1.54 0.76
N THR A 164 14.88 -1.03 1.97
CA THR A 164 15.43 -1.71 3.16
C THR A 164 14.37 -1.74 4.24
N ALA A 165 14.34 -2.80 5.06
CA ALA A 165 13.39 -2.93 6.14
C ALA A 165 14.02 -3.54 7.39
N ASN A 166 13.53 -3.11 8.55
CA ASN A 166 13.91 -3.65 9.85
C ASN A 166 12.69 -3.71 10.76
N GLY A 167 12.66 -4.67 11.67
CA GLY A 167 11.57 -4.85 12.61
C GLY A 167 11.58 -6.21 13.29
N GLY A 168 10.45 -6.60 13.87
CA GLY A 168 10.33 -7.87 14.54
C GLY A 168 9.02 -8.04 15.32
N ILE A 169 8.96 -9.12 16.09
CA ILE A 169 7.91 -9.36 17.08
C ILE A 169 8.50 -8.98 18.44
N TYR A 170 8.26 -7.74 18.86
CA TYR A 170 8.87 -7.22 20.09
C TYR A 170 7.96 -7.37 21.31
N LEU A 171 6.65 -7.33 21.14
CA LEU A 171 5.71 -7.38 22.26
C LEU A 171 4.66 -8.50 22.13
N TRP A 172 3.98 -8.64 21.01
CA TRP A 172 2.85 -9.56 20.88
C TRP A 172 3.28 -11.00 20.57
N ARG A 173 3.80 -11.69 21.58
CA ARG A 173 4.29 -13.07 21.48
C ARG A 173 3.15 -14.09 21.58
N ASP A 174 2.16 -13.95 20.73
CA ASP A 174 0.97 -14.79 20.66
C ASP A 174 1.06 -15.94 19.64
N GLY A 175 2.29 -16.25 19.19
CA GLY A 175 2.55 -17.30 18.20
C GLY A 175 2.45 -16.84 16.74
N ARG A 176 2.23 -15.53 16.51
CA ARG A 176 2.29 -14.93 15.17
C ARG A 176 3.66 -15.12 14.52
N LYS A 177 3.71 -15.06 13.19
CA LYS A 177 4.94 -15.04 12.40
C LYS A 177 5.23 -13.67 11.82
N ASN A 178 4.17 -12.92 11.50
CA ASN A 178 4.30 -11.56 10.98
C ASN A 178 4.66 -10.57 12.09
N TRP A 179 5.47 -9.59 11.76
CA TRP A 179 5.99 -8.60 12.70
C TRP A 179 4.90 -7.72 13.31
N ASP A 180 5.09 -7.32 14.54
CA ASP A 180 4.23 -6.36 15.24
C ASP A 180 4.76 -4.91 15.17
N THR A 181 6.02 -4.76 14.74
CA THR A 181 6.70 -3.47 14.60
C THR A 181 7.67 -3.53 13.44
N MET A 182 7.64 -2.52 12.55
CA MET A 182 8.56 -2.42 11.43
C MET A 182 8.82 -0.98 11.00
N THR A 183 9.98 -0.78 10.38
CA THR A 183 10.28 0.41 9.56
C THR A 183 10.83 -0.04 8.23
N ALA A 184 10.36 0.58 7.16
CA ALA A 184 10.91 0.40 5.81
C ALA A 184 11.32 1.76 5.24
N VAL A 185 12.44 1.78 4.54
CA VAL A 185 12.97 2.96 3.87
C VAL A 185 13.08 2.67 2.38
N PHE A 186 12.45 3.53 1.59
CA PHE A 186 12.39 3.41 0.14
C PHE A 186 13.16 4.57 -0.50
N ASP A 187 13.95 4.26 -1.50
CA ASP A 187 14.55 5.23 -2.41
C ASP A 187 13.69 5.33 -3.67
N TYR A 188 13.10 6.49 -3.92
CA TYR A 188 12.29 6.78 -5.10
C TYR A 188 12.96 7.80 -6.00
N GLY A 189 12.70 7.69 -7.28
CA GLY A 189 13.13 8.65 -8.29
C GLY A 189 13.01 8.08 -9.70
N PRO A 190 13.25 8.89 -10.73
CA PRO A 190 13.31 8.39 -12.10
C PRO A 190 14.35 7.28 -12.23
N LEU A 191 13.97 6.16 -12.85
CA LEU A 191 14.86 4.99 -12.94
C LEU A 191 16.12 5.25 -13.78
N ASN A 192 16.07 6.23 -14.67
CA ASN A 192 17.15 6.63 -15.57
C ASN A 192 17.93 7.88 -15.12
N ASP A 193 17.62 8.44 -13.95
CA ASP A 193 18.28 9.64 -13.43
C ASP A 193 18.50 9.53 -11.91
N ALA A 194 19.68 9.07 -11.53
CA ALA A 194 20.06 8.92 -10.11
C ALA A 194 20.30 10.26 -9.38
N THR A 195 20.36 11.39 -10.10
CA THR A 195 20.55 12.71 -9.50
C THR A 195 19.26 13.29 -8.92
N LYS A 196 18.11 12.72 -9.28
CA LYS A 196 16.79 13.09 -8.80
C LYS A 196 16.20 11.98 -7.95
N GLY A 197 15.47 12.36 -6.94
CA GLY A 197 14.76 11.40 -6.10
C GLY A 197 14.44 11.92 -4.73
N PHE A 198 13.80 11.07 -3.95
CA PHE A 198 13.40 11.36 -2.59
C PHE A 198 13.32 10.07 -1.78
N GLN A 199 13.35 10.21 -0.47
CA GLN A 199 13.21 9.09 0.44
C GLN A 199 11.77 8.99 0.97
N VAL A 200 11.26 7.76 1.07
CA VAL A 200 10.03 7.46 1.80
C VAL A 200 10.38 6.63 3.02
N VAL A 201 9.95 7.08 4.19
CA VAL A 201 10.06 6.33 5.45
C VAL A 201 8.67 5.89 5.87
N TYR A 202 8.46 4.60 5.92
CA TYR A 202 7.26 3.99 6.47
C TYR A 202 7.57 3.35 7.81
N SER A 203 6.86 3.71 8.87
CA SER A 203 6.98 3.07 10.19
C SER A 203 5.63 2.66 10.72
N SER A 204 5.55 1.47 11.28
CA SER A 204 4.31 0.97 11.87
C SER A 204 4.57 0.10 13.07
N ARG A 205 3.71 0.23 14.06
CA ARG A 205 3.71 -0.62 15.26
C ARG A 205 2.30 -0.91 15.75
N GLN A 206 2.08 -2.14 16.14
CA GLN A 206 0.82 -2.61 16.75
C GLN A 206 0.86 -2.56 18.28
N THR A 207 1.92 -1.99 18.83
CA THR A 207 2.28 -2.05 20.25
C THR A 207 2.12 -0.71 20.97
N ASN A 208 1.95 0.36 20.21
CA ASN A 208 1.80 1.72 20.74
C ASN A 208 1.16 2.61 19.68
N SER A 209 0.11 3.35 20.04
CA SER A 209 -0.65 4.21 19.11
C SER A 209 -0.14 5.66 19.02
N ALA A 210 0.91 6.03 19.76
CA ALA A 210 1.42 7.40 19.69
C ALA A 210 1.84 7.78 18.26
N GLY A 211 1.45 8.97 17.82
CA GLY A 211 1.68 9.46 16.47
C GLY A 211 0.69 8.94 15.43
N ASP A 212 -0.20 8.01 15.77
CA ASP A 212 -1.34 7.57 14.97
C ASP A 212 -1.01 7.24 13.50
N VAL A 213 -1.96 7.44 12.60
CA VAL A 213 -1.75 7.37 11.15
C VAL A 213 -1.30 8.73 10.66
N LYS A 214 -0.19 8.79 9.93
CA LYS A 214 0.33 10.03 9.32
C LYS A 214 0.79 9.78 7.90
N GLU A 215 0.62 10.81 7.08
CA GLU A 215 1.12 10.84 5.72
C GLU A 215 1.54 12.26 5.36
N LEU A 216 2.85 12.52 5.46
CA LEU A 216 3.48 13.82 5.29
C LEU A 216 4.37 13.80 4.05
N TYR A 217 4.15 14.74 3.15
CA TYR A 217 5.04 14.98 2.02
C TYR A 217 5.81 16.28 2.27
N HIS A 218 7.11 16.23 2.13
CA HIS A 218 8.01 17.36 2.33
C HIS A 218 8.64 17.77 1.00
N SER A 219 8.61 19.05 0.71
CA SER A 219 9.31 19.65 -0.41
C SER A 219 10.22 20.78 0.10
N ASN A 220 11.04 21.34 -0.79
CA ASN A 220 11.80 22.54 -0.46
C ASN A 220 10.91 23.77 -0.19
N GLY A 221 9.63 23.72 -0.54
CA GLY A 221 8.63 24.77 -0.30
C GLY A 221 7.89 24.65 1.03
N GLY A 222 7.85 23.47 1.63
CA GLY A 222 7.10 23.21 2.86
C GLY A 222 6.57 21.80 2.98
N THR A 223 5.47 21.64 3.68
CA THR A 223 4.89 20.35 4.06
C THR A 223 3.42 20.26 3.65
N LEU A 224 3.04 19.12 3.08
CA LEU A 224 1.66 18.69 2.85
C LEU A 224 1.32 17.59 3.85
N ASP A 225 0.40 17.88 4.77
CA ASP A 225 -0.11 16.94 5.79
C ASP A 225 -1.51 16.46 5.36
N LEU A 226 -1.59 15.20 4.93
CA LEU A 226 -2.85 14.61 4.42
C LEU A 226 -3.84 14.25 5.52
N ASP A 227 -3.35 14.00 6.73
CA ASP A 227 -4.24 13.68 7.85
C ASP A 227 -4.91 14.92 8.40
N LYS A 228 -4.18 16.04 8.42
CA LYS A 228 -4.74 17.34 8.81
C LYS A 228 -5.37 18.11 7.66
N ASN A 229 -5.24 17.64 6.43
CA ASN A 229 -5.65 18.34 5.22
C ASN A 229 -5.06 19.76 5.13
N LEU A 230 -3.75 19.86 5.38
CA LEU A 230 -3.05 21.13 5.56
C LEU A 230 -1.82 21.22 4.67
N ILE A 231 -1.65 22.35 4.00
CA ILE A 231 -0.41 22.77 3.36
C ILE A 231 0.21 23.83 4.25
N THR A 232 1.50 23.70 4.57
CA THR A 232 2.24 24.69 5.35
C THR A 232 3.56 25.05 4.69
N GLY A 233 4.06 26.26 4.95
CA GLY A 233 5.43 26.65 4.60
C GLY A 233 6.48 26.20 5.63
N GLU A 234 6.07 25.43 6.63
CA GLU A 234 6.99 24.92 7.65
C GLU A 234 8.09 24.06 7.02
N GLY A 235 9.33 24.37 7.34
CA GLY A 235 10.50 23.70 6.77
C GLY A 235 10.86 24.12 5.33
N GLY A 236 10.05 24.98 4.69
CA GLY A 236 10.37 25.50 3.36
C GLY A 236 11.52 26.52 3.38
N LEU A 237 12.15 26.74 2.22
CA LEU A 237 13.27 27.65 2.06
C LEU A 237 12.82 29.11 2.22
N GLU A 238 13.23 29.73 3.31
CA GLU A 238 12.96 31.13 3.58
C GLU A 238 13.67 32.08 2.60
N GLU A 239 13.10 33.27 2.38
CA GLU A 239 13.62 34.24 1.42
C GLU A 239 15.05 34.71 1.77
N SER A 240 15.36 34.88 3.06
CA SER A 240 16.67 35.27 3.54
C SER A 240 17.78 34.29 3.18
N TYR A 241 17.50 33.00 3.35
CA TYR A 241 18.39 31.90 2.98
C TYR A 241 18.50 31.76 1.46
N GLY A 242 17.36 31.79 0.76
CA GLY A 242 17.34 31.73 -0.69
C GLY A 242 18.23 32.81 -1.32
N LYS A 243 18.07 34.06 -0.87
CA LYS A 243 18.90 35.18 -1.32
C LYS A 243 20.39 35.01 -1.04
N ALA A 244 20.74 34.53 0.18
CA ALA A 244 22.12 34.29 0.55
C ALA A 244 22.79 33.19 -0.30
N MET A 245 22.04 32.20 -0.74
CA MET A 245 22.53 31.07 -1.54
C MET A 245 22.33 31.25 -3.06
N GLY A 246 21.82 32.41 -3.50
CA GLY A 246 21.50 32.64 -4.91
C GLY A 246 20.33 31.76 -5.43
N MET A 247 19.48 31.27 -4.53
CA MET A 247 18.35 30.43 -4.84
C MET A 247 17.03 31.22 -4.75
N LYS A 248 16.05 30.85 -5.54
CA LYS A 248 14.71 31.40 -5.42
C LYS A 248 14.01 30.75 -4.22
N ALA A 249 13.57 31.57 -3.27
CA ALA A 249 12.71 31.12 -2.19
C ALA A 249 11.39 30.60 -2.75
N ASN A 250 10.88 29.54 -2.18
CA ASN A 250 9.63 28.90 -2.58
C ASN A 250 8.74 28.52 -1.40
N GLN A 251 8.92 29.18 -0.25
CA GLN A 251 8.14 28.90 0.94
C GLN A 251 6.63 29.04 0.69
N LEU A 252 5.91 27.94 0.92
CA LEU A 252 4.48 27.86 0.70
C LEU A 252 3.71 28.70 1.73
N ARG A 253 2.55 29.19 1.34
CA ARG A 253 1.62 29.80 2.28
C ARG A 253 0.77 28.72 2.95
N SER A 254 0.64 28.81 4.27
CA SER A 254 -0.21 27.90 5.02
C SER A 254 -1.68 28.06 4.62
N ARG A 255 -2.32 26.96 4.24
CA ARG A 255 -3.74 26.91 3.88
C ARG A 255 -4.31 25.49 4.02
N ALA A 256 -5.61 25.39 4.19
CA ALA A 256 -6.28 24.11 4.12
C ALA A 256 -6.18 23.52 2.71
N LEU A 257 -6.02 22.22 2.61
CA LEU A 257 -6.06 21.50 1.33
C LEU A 257 -7.47 21.46 0.75
N LEU A 258 -8.48 21.33 1.63
CA LEU A 258 -9.90 21.44 1.31
C LEU A 258 -10.51 22.56 2.15
N GLU A 259 -11.32 23.44 1.55
CA GLU A 259 -11.98 24.56 2.26
C GLU A 259 -13.02 24.11 3.31
N LYS A 260 -13.55 22.92 3.19
CA LYS A 260 -14.43 22.26 4.18
C LYS A 260 -13.90 20.86 4.43
N SER A 261 -13.07 20.72 5.42
CA SER A 261 -12.73 19.41 5.95
C SER A 261 -13.80 18.95 6.94
N GLY A 262 -14.75 18.16 6.47
CA GLY A 262 -15.17 17.10 7.36
C GLY A 262 -13.92 16.25 7.56
N GLY A 263 -13.44 16.09 8.80
CA GLY A 263 -12.29 15.25 9.08
C GLY A 263 -12.55 13.91 8.40
N VAL A 264 -11.68 13.50 7.49
CA VAL A 264 -11.71 12.15 6.95
C VAL A 264 -11.15 11.29 8.10
N ASP A 265 -12.05 10.91 8.99
CA ASP A 265 -11.78 9.80 9.89
C ASP A 265 -11.36 8.66 8.97
N SER A 266 -10.16 8.18 9.11
CA SER A 266 -9.62 7.08 8.28
C SER A 266 -10.42 5.79 8.42
N GLY A 267 -11.57 5.84 9.11
CA GLY A 267 -12.66 4.86 9.16
C GLY A 267 -12.28 3.40 9.34
N ALA A 268 -11.00 3.14 9.58
CA ALA A 268 -10.46 1.79 9.75
C ALA A 268 -11.14 1.00 10.89
N HIS A 269 -12.03 1.67 11.60
CA HIS A 269 -12.75 1.11 12.74
C HIS A 269 -14.27 1.05 12.58
N ALA A 270 -14.87 1.72 11.59
CA ALA A 270 -16.33 1.94 11.55
C ALA A 270 -17.06 1.31 10.34
N GLY A 271 -16.42 0.53 9.49
CA GLY A 271 -17.11 -0.31 8.49
C GLY A 271 -17.69 0.40 7.25
N VAL A 272 -17.86 1.72 7.26
CA VAL A 272 -18.31 2.49 6.07
C VAL A 272 -17.59 3.84 6.08
N ASP A 273 -16.55 3.98 5.28
CA ASP A 273 -15.95 5.28 5.02
C ASP A 273 -16.36 5.84 3.64
N GLU A 274 -16.35 7.17 3.50
CA GLU A 274 -16.72 7.83 2.24
C GLU A 274 -15.74 7.46 1.11
N ALA A 275 -14.47 7.22 1.42
CA ALA A 275 -13.47 6.84 0.44
C ALA A 275 -13.74 5.46 -0.14
N THR A 276 -14.09 4.48 0.70
CA THR A 276 -14.49 3.13 0.25
C THR A 276 -15.76 3.18 -0.58
N SER A 277 -16.78 3.90 -0.11
CA SER A 277 -18.03 4.08 -0.86
C SER A 277 -17.80 4.77 -2.21
N GLY A 278 -16.96 5.81 -2.23
CA GLY A 278 -16.54 6.51 -3.45
C GLY A 278 -15.78 5.59 -4.42
N ASN A 279 -14.89 4.75 -3.89
CA ASN A 279 -14.11 3.81 -4.69
C ASN A 279 -15.01 2.75 -5.37
N VAL A 280 -15.92 2.14 -4.61
CA VAL A 280 -16.89 1.17 -5.17
C VAL A 280 -17.81 1.84 -6.20
N ARG A 281 -18.30 3.06 -5.93
CA ARG A 281 -19.11 3.82 -6.88
C ARG A 281 -18.35 4.10 -8.18
N ASN A 282 -17.11 4.57 -8.08
CA ASN A 282 -16.26 4.79 -9.25
C ASN A 282 -16.10 3.51 -10.09
N TRP A 283 -15.87 2.36 -9.44
CA TRP A 283 -15.83 1.08 -10.16
C TRP A 283 -17.14 0.78 -10.89
N MET A 284 -18.29 0.92 -10.24
CA MET A 284 -19.59 0.66 -10.84
C MET A 284 -19.86 1.58 -12.05
N GLU A 285 -19.47 2.86 -11.96
CA GLU A 285 -19.54 3.81 -13.06
C GLU A 285 -18.62 3.43 -14.22
N CYS A 286 -17.40 3.01 -13.91
CA CYS A 286 -16.43 2.53 -14.90
C CYS A 286 -16.88 1.23 -15.59
N VAL A 287 -17.52 0.32 -14.86
CA VAL A 287 -18.15 -0.88 -15.47
C VAL A 287 -19.20 -0.49 -16.52
N ARG A 288 -20.03 0.52 -16.24
CA ARG A 288 -21.07 1.00 -17.21
C ARG A 288 -20.47 1.78 -18.38
N SER A 289 -19.49 2.64 -18.10
CA SER A 289 -18.89 3.54 -19.10
C SER A 289 -17.71 2.92 -19.86
N ARG A 290 -17.20 1.78 -19.40
CA ARG A 290 -15.97 1.12 -19.86
C ARG A 290 -14.73 1.99 -19.75
N LYS A 291 -14.75 3.03 -18.90
CA LYS A 291 -13.59 3.87 -18.59
C LYS A 291 -12.68 3.17 -17.58
N MET A 292 -11.45 3.65 -17.49
CA MET A 292 -10.46 3.18 -16.52
C MET A 292 -10.84 3.69 -15.12
N PRO A 293 -10.87 2.82 -14.09
CA PRO A 293 -11.17 3.23 -12.73
C PRO A 293 -9.98 3.91 -12.05
N ASN A 294 -10.23 4.61 -10.93
CA ASN A 294 -9.21 5.35 -10.19
C ASN A 294 -8.05 4.48 -9.71
N ALA A 295 -8.37 3.30 -9.19
CA ALA A 295 -7.39 2.31 -8.72
C ALA A 295 -7.33 1.12 -9.68
N HIS A 296 -6.94 1.39 -10.94
CA HIS A 296 -6.89 0.40 -12.02
C HIS A 296 -5.78 -0.64 -11.81
N ILE A 297 -5.73 -1.64 -12.67
CA ILE A 297 -4.82 -2.78 -12.54
C ILE A 297 -3.34 -2.38 -12.48
N GLU A 298 -2.91 -1.37 -13.24
CA GLU A 298 -1.52 -0.90 -13.19
C GLU A 298 -1.17 -0.25 -11.84
N ALA A 299 -2.13 0.44 -11.21
CA ALA A 299 -1.96 0.94 -9.84
C ALA A 299 -1.76 -0.21 -8.86
N GLY A 300 -2.60 -1.24 -8.98
CA GLY A 300 -2.47 -2.48 -8.20
C GLY A 300 -1.14 -3.18 -8.41
N TYR A 301 -0.68 -3.24 -9.65
CA TYR A 301 0.62 -3.84 -9.99
C TYR A 301 1.78 -3.05 -9.35
N SER A 302 1.78 -1.72 -9.48
CA SER A 302 2.82 -0.85 -8.91
C SER A 302 2.96 -1.02 -7.40
N HIS A 303 1.87 -0.98 -6.65
CA HIS A 303 1.96 -1.18 -5.20
C HIS A 303 2.34 -2.63 -4.84
N SER A 304 1.95 -3.64 -5.64
CA SER A 304 2.38 -5.02 -5.43
C SER A 304 3.89 -5.19 -5.61
N VAL A 305 4.52 -4.48 -6.56
CA VAL A 305 5.98 -4.47 -6.70
C VAL A 305 6.64 -3.94 -5.43
N ALA A 306 6.23 -2.75 -4.94
CA ALA A 306 6.79 -2.18 -3.72
C ALA A 306 6.55 -3.10 -2.49
N LEU A 307 5.41 -3.76 -2.43
CA LEU A 307 5.05 -4.71 -1.40
C LEU A 307 5.96 -5.94 -1.43
N CYS A 308 6.15 -6.56 -2.61
CA CYS A 308 7.05 -7.71 -2.80
C CYS A 308 8.51 -7.34 -2.46
N MET A 309 8.97 -6.14 -2.84
CA MET A 309 10.30 -5.65 -2.46
C MET A 309 10.43 -5.51 -0.94
N THR A 310 9.40 -5.00 -0.26
CA THR A 310 9.39 -4.86 1.20
C THR A 310 9.40 -6.23 1.89
N ILE A 311 8.60 -7.17 1.42
CA ILE A 311 8.56 -8.55 1.95
C ILE A 311 9.93 -9.21 1.78
N ALA A 312 10.55 -9.06 0.62
CA ALA A 312 11.89 -9.57 0.38
C ALA A 312 12.93 -8.93 1.32
N ALA A 313 12.86 -7.62 1.55
CA ALA A 313 13.74 -6.92 2.49
C ALA A 313 13.55 -7.42 3.94
N ILE A 314 12.31 -7.66 4.36
CA ILE A 314 11.98 -8.22 5.68
C ILE A 314 12.57 -9.64 5.83
N GLN A 315 12.44 -10.48 4.81
CA GLN A 315 12.82 -11.88 4.89
C GLN A 315 14.32 -12.12 4.67
N SER A 316 14.97 -11.29 3.85
CA SER A 316 16.41 -11.43 3.55
C SER A 316 17.29 -10.60 4.47
N GLY A 317 16.79 -9.49 5.02
CA GLY A 317 17.61 -8.49 5.72
C GLY A 317 18.49 -7.63 4.78
N GLU A 318 18.33 -7.78 3.46
CA GLU A 318 19.15 -7.13 2.44
C GLU A 318 18.50 -5.85 1.90
N ARG A 319 19.31 -5.01 1.26
CA ARG A 319 18.79 -3.96 0.40
C ARG A 319 18.26 -4.58 -0.89
N VAL A 320 16.99 -4.36 -1.15
CA VAL A 320 16.25 -4.97 -2.27
C VAL A 320 16.08 -3.96 -3.40
N THR A 321 16.23 -4.42 -4.64
CA THR A 321 15.97 -3.67 -5.87
C THR A 321 14.98 -4.42 -6.76
N PHE A 322 14.56 -3.80 -7.87
CA PHE A 322 13.69 -4.42 -8.86
C PHE A 322 14.38 -4.45 -10.22
N ASP A 323 14.35 -5.61 -10.88
CA ASP A 323 14.85 -5.79 -12.25
C ASP A 323 13.67 -5.60 -13.22
N ASP A 324 13.60 -4.43 -13.84
CA ASP A 324 12.53 -4.09 -14.78
C ASP A 324 12.48 -5.00 -16.00
N ALA A 325 13.62 -5.45 -16.50
CA ALA A 325 13.66 -6.31 -17.69
C ALA A 325 13.08 -7.70 -17.39
N LYS A 326 13.34 -8.21 -16.20
CA LYS A 326 12.82 -9.51 -15.75
C LYS A 326 11.50 -9.40 -14.98
N GLN A 327 11.11 -8.19 -14.61
CA GLN A 327 9.96 -7.93 -13.74
C GLN A 327 10.03 -8.76 -12.44
N GLN A 328 11.20 -8.72 -11.78
CA GLN A 328 11.50 -9.52 -10.58
C GLN A 328 12.20 -8.70 -9.52
N VAL A 329 11.94 -9.07 -8.27
CA VAL A 329 12.64 -8.55 -7.10
C VAL A 329 14.03 -9.15 -7.00
N VAL A 330 15.03 -8.34 -6.61
CA VAL A 330 16.43 -8.74 -6.44
C VAL A 330 16.86 -8.42 -5.01
N ALA A 331 17.32 -9.44 -4.28
CA ALA A 331 17.85 -9.31 -2.93
C ALA A 331 19.25 -9.95 -2.89
N GLY A 332 20.23 -9.27 -2.24
CA GLY A 332 21.61 -9.76 -2.18
C GLY A 332 22.25 -10.04 -3.55
N GLY A 333 21.83 -9.32 -4.61
CA GLY A 333 22.34 -9.53 -5.96
C GLY A 333 21.74 -10.71 -6.74
N ALA A 334 20.83 -11.48 -6.13
CA ALA A 334 20.14 -12.61 -6.75
C ALA A 334 18.64 -12.34 -6.91
N LEU A 335 18.02 -12.95 -7.92
CA LEU A 335 16.57 -12.92 -8.08
C LEU A 335 15.92 -13.54 -6.84
N TRP A 336 14.98 -12.80 -6.25
CA TRP A 336 14.21 -13.29 -5.12
C TRP A 336 13.31 -14.45 -5.56
N PRO A 337 13.27 -15.56 -4.83
CA PRO A 337 12.50 -16.73 -5.25
C PRO A 337 11.03 -16.40 -5.50
N ARG A 338 10.48 -17.00 -6.55
CA ARG A 338 9.03 -17.08 -6.71
C ARG A 338 8.52 -18.08 -5.66
N LEU A 339 7.67 -17.61 -4.74
CA LEU A 339 6.89 -18.52 -3.91
C LEU A 339 5.80 -19.17 -4.75
#